data_d7f490729bf21dfcd96ee227428a4719
#
_entry.id   d7f490729bf21dfcd96ee227428a4719
#
_cell.length_a   1.000
_cell.length_b   1.000
_cell.length_c   1.000
_cell.angle_alpha   90.00
_cell.angle_beta   90.00
_cell.angle_gamma   90.00
#
_symmetry.space_group_name_H-M   'P 1'
#
loop_
_entity.id
_entity.type
_entity.pdbx_description
1 polymer ?
#
loop_
_entity_poly.entity_id
_entity_poly.type
_entity_poly.pdbx_seq_one_letter_code
_entity_poly.pdbx_strand_id
1 'polypeptide(L)' 'MRLIKLTSIEKRDVAVVADGIISIERGDYIDWELEEKYGFAGRPTRIIMKNFNYSVREDFETVCALVEGANDE' A
#
# COMPACT_ATOMS: atom_id res chain seq x y z
N MET A 1 -12.81 7.99 -12.52
CA MET A 1 -11.80 7.87 -11.46
C MET A 1 -11.76 6.44 -10.94
N ARG A 2 -10.59 5.83 -10.90
CA ARG A 2 -10.43 4.45 -10.45
C ARG A 2 -9.77 4.44 -9.10
N LEU A 3 -10.47 3.89 -8.13
CA LEU A 3 -9.98 3.81 -6.76
C LEU A 3 -9.51 2.40 -6.43
N ILE A 4 -8.41 2.31 -5.74
CA ILE A 4 -7.88 1.07 -5.20
C ILE A 4 -8.01 1.16 -3.69
N LYS A 5 -8.73 0.20 -3.10
CA LYS A 5 -8.96 0.19 -1.66
C LYS A 5 -7.94 -0.72 -0.99
N LEU A 6 -7.23 -0.16 -0.03
CA LEU A 6 -6.14 -0.82 0.67
C LEU A 6 -6.27 -0.57 2.17
N THR A 7 -5.44 -1.26 2.94
CA THR A 7 -5.41 -1.10 4.39
C THR A 7 -4.01 -0.68 4.81
N SER A 8 -3.90 0.44 5.50
CA SER A 8 -2.59 0.89 6.00
C SER A 8 -2.10 -0.08 7.08
N ILE A 9 -0.80 -0.01 7.40
CA ILE A 9 -0.25 -0.85 8.47
C ILE A 9 -0.92 -0.55 9.82
N GLU A 10 -1.46 0.66 9.97
CA GLU A 10 -2.17 1.09 11.17
C GLU A 10 -3.65 0.69 11.18
N LYS A 11 -4.06 -0.15 10.23
CA LYS A 11 -5.42 -0.68 10.10
C LYS A 11 -6.45 0.37 9.68
N ARG A 12 -6.03 1.41 8.98
CA ARG A 12 -6.95 2.40 8.42
C ARG A 12 -7.31 2.03 6.99
N ASP A 13 -8.54 2.27 6.62
CA ASP A 13 -8.97 2.12 5.23
C ASP A 13 -8.37 3.25 4.40
N VAL A 14 -7.72 2.88 3.30
CA VAL A 14 -7.10 3.84 2.39
C VAL A 14 -7.61 3.57 0.99
N ALA A 15 -8.07 4.61 0.32
CA ALA A 15 -8.45 4.52 -1.08
C ALA A 15 -7.56 5.48 -1.86
N VAL A 16 -6.85 4.97 -2.86
CA VAL A 16 -5.96 5.79 -3.67
C VAL A 16 -6.43 5.80 -5.12
N VAL A 17 -6.20 6.92 -5.80
CA VAL A 17 -6.50 7.03 -7.23
C VAL A 17 -5.39 6.32 -8.00
N ALA A 18 -5.75 5.29 -8.75
CA ALA A 18 -4.76 4.49 -9.47
C ALA A 18 -3.87 5.34 -10.39
N ASP A 19 -4.46 6.29 -11.07
CA ASP A 19 -3.73 7.16 -12.01
C ASP A 19 -2.76 8.12 -11.32
N GLY A 20 -2.89 8.30 -10.00
CA GLY A 20 -2.01 9.16 -9.23
C GLY A 20 -0.78 8.46 -8.66
N ILE A 21 -0.65 7.17 -8.88
CA ILE A 21 0.47 6.40 -8.35
C ILE A 21 1.70 6.59 -9.23
N ILE A 22 2.79 7.04 -8.63
CA ILE A 22 4.06 7.24 -9.33
C ILE A 22 4.88 5.94 -9.33
N SER A 23 4.97 5.29 -8.16
CA SER A 23 5.68 4.03 -8.04
C SER A 23 5.14 3.21 -6.88
N ILE A 24 5.40 1.92 -6.94
CA ILE A 24 5.04 0.96 -5.90
C ILE A 24 6.32 0.21 -5.55
N GLU A 25 6.65 0.12 -4.28
CA GLU A 25 7.88 -0.56 -3.87
C GLU A 25 7.67 -1.32 -2.57
N ARG A 26 8.52 -2.32 -2.33
CA ARG A 26 8.54 -2.99 -1.03
C ARG A 26 9.26 -2.08 -0.06
N GLY A 27 8.60 -1.81 1.07
CA GLY A 27 9.22 -1.05 2.15
C GLY A 27 10.20 -1.91 2.94
N ASP A 28 10.88 -1.31 3.88
CA ASP A 28 11.77 -2.03 4.77
C ASP A 28 10.98 -2.81 5.82
N TYR A 29 11.61 -3.82 6.41
CA TYR A 29 10.99 -4.54 7.52
C TYR A 29 10.68 -3.56 8.64
N ILE A 30 9.46 -3.64 9.17
CA ILE A 30 9.10 -2.83 10.33
C ILE A 30 9.75 -3.43 11.57
N ASP A 31 9.98 -2.57 12.58
CA ASP A 31 10.59 -3.04 13.81
C ASP A 31 9.56 -3.79 14.66
N TRP A 32 10.06 -4.51 15.67
CA TRP A 32 9.21 -5.36 16.51
C TRP A 32 8.15 -4.56 17.28
N GLU A 33 8.41 -3.31 17.60
CA GLU A 33 7.45 -2.47 18.32
C GLU A 33 6.22 -2.18 17.46
N LEU A 34 6.43 -1.84 16.20
CA LEU A 34 5.34 -1.60 15.26
C LEU A 34 4.61 -2.89 14.92
N GLU A 35 5.37 -3.98 14.77
CA GLU A 35 4.80 -5.29 14.52
C GLU A 35 3.85 -5.69 15.64
N GLU A 36 4.27 -5.51 16.89
CA GLU A 36 3.44 -5.81 18.06
C GLU A 36 2.24 -4.88 18.15
N LYS A 37 2.45 -3.59 17.93
CA LYS A 37 1.42 -2.58 18.07
C LYS A 37 0.30 -2.74 17.04
N TYR A 38 0.66 -3.02 15.79
CA TYR A 38 -0.30 -3.06 14.69
C TYR A 38 -0.65 -4.46 14.22
N GLY A 39 -0.02 -5.49 14.76
CA GLY A 39 -0.30 -6.87 14.36
C GLY A 39 0.08 -7.16 12.92
N PHE A 40 1.12 -6.50 12.43
CA PHE A 40 1.62 -6.70 11.08
C PHE A 40 3.11 -7.03 11.14
N ALA A 41 3.50 -8.12 10.48
CA ALA A 41 4.89 -8.55 10.44
C ALA A 41 5.40 -8.51 9.00
N GLY A 42 6.68 -8.21 8.82
CA GLY A 42 7.33 -8.26 7.52
C GLY A 42 7.53 -6.89 6.91
N ARG A 43 7.39 -6.81 5.59
CA ARG A 43 7.66 -5.59 4.83
C ARG A 43 6.35 -5.03 4.28
N PRO A 44 6.00 -3.79 4.62
CA PRO A 44 4.82 -3.16 4.02
C PRO A 44 5.09 -2.84 2.55
N THR A 45 4.04 -2.58 1.81
CA THR A 45 4.14 -2.07 0.45
C THR A 45 4.01 -0.55 0.52
N ARG A 46 4.93 0.16 -0.12
CA ARG A 46 4.89 1.62 -0.17
C ARG A 46 4.33 2.08 -1.50
N ILE A 47 3.34 2.94 -1.43
CA ILE A 47 2.74 3.55 -2.61
C ILE A 47 3.15 5.00 -2.63
N ILE A 48 3.92 5.37 -3.65
CA ILE A 48 4.48 6.71 -3.80
C ILE A 48 3.57 7.53 -4.69
N MET A 49 3.11 8.64 -4.17
CA MET A 49 2.28 9.59 -4.90
C MET A 49 2.95 10.97 -4.88
N LYS A 50 2.44 11.91 -5.63
CA LYS A 50 3.10 13.20 -5.83
C LYS A 50 3.43 13.94 -4.52
N ASN A 51 2.47 13.99 -3.61
CA ASN A 51 2.63 14.81 -2.39
C ASN A 51 2.76 14.00 -1.10
N PHE A 52 2.55 12.70 -1.17
CA PHE A 52 2.59 11.84 0.02
C PHE A 52 2.76 10.38 -0.36
N ASN A 53 3.10 9.58 0.65
CA ASN A 53 3.29 8.15 0.51
C ASN A 53 2.37 7.42 1.48
N TYR A 54 1.96 6.21 1.09
CA TYR A 54 1.23 5.31 1.98
C TYR A 54 2.02 4.03 2.18
N SER A 55 1.95 3.49 3.39
CA SER A 55 2.46 2.16 3.68
C SER A 55 1.26 1.28 3.99
N VAL A 56 1.07 0.22 3.22
CA VAL A 56 -0.12 -0.63 3.31
C VAL A 56 0.25 -2.08 3.63
N ARG A 57 -0.73 -2.81 4.18
CA ARG A 57 -0.56 -4.21 4.59
C ARG A 57 -0.56 -5.19 3.43
N GLU A 58 -1.28 -4.85 2.37
CA GLU A 58 -1.35 -5.70 1.19
C GLU A 58 0.05 -5.87 0.61
N ASP A 59 0.39 -7.07 0.20
CA ASP A 59 1.74 -7.32 -0.31
C ASP A 59 1.96 -6.68 -1.68
N PHE A 60 3.22 -6.62 -2.08
CA PHE A 60 3.62 -5.95 -3.32
C PHE A 60 2.89 -6.53 -4.54
N GLU A 61 2.82 -7.86 -4.64
CA GLU A 61 2.17 -8.51 -5.77
C GLU A 61 0.68 -8.22 -5.80
N THR A 62 0.02 -8.20 -4.65
CA THR A 62 -1.40 -7.90 -4.56
C THR A 62 -1.68 -6.46 -5.00
N VAL A 63 -0.88 -5.51 -4.53
CA VAL A 63 -1.05 -4.11 -4.90
C VAL A 63 -0.84 -3.93 -6.40
N CYS A 64 0.20 -4.52 -6.96
CA CYS A 64 0.47 -4.44 -8.40
C CYS A 64 -0.68 -5.02 -9.21
N ALA A 65 -1.24 -6.14 -8.78
CA ALA A 65 -2.37 -6.76 -9.48
C ALA A 65 -3.60 -5.85 -9.44
N LEU A 66 -3.86 -5.20 -8.31
CA LEU A 66 -4.99 -4.28 -8.19
C LEU A 66 -4.83 -3.08 -9.11
N VAL A 67 -3.61 -2.54 -9.20
CA VAL A 67 -3.33 -1.41 -10.09
C VAL A 67 -3.49 -1.81 -11.56
N GLU A 68 -2.97 -2.97 -11.93
CA GLU A 68 -3.11 -3.48 -13.30
C GLU A 68 -4.57 -3.71 -13.65
N GLY A 69 -5.35 -4.30 -12.74
CA GLY A 69 -6.78 -4.51 -12.94
C GLY A 69 -7.53 -3.19 -13.10
N ALA A 70 -7.17 -2.18 -12.33
CA ALA A 70 -7.79 -0.86 -12.44
C ALA A 70 -7.46 -0.19 -13.77
N ASN A 71 -6.27 -0.44 -14.31
CA ASN A 71 -5.85 0.14 -15.60
C ASN A 71 -6.45 -0.57 -16.80
N ASP A 72 -6.89 -1.81 -16.64
CA ASP A 72 -7.48 -2.60 -17.72
C ASP A 72 -8.95 -2.27 -17.98
N GLU A 73 -9.55 -1.46 -17.17
CA GLU A 73 -10.94 -1.02 -17.38
C GLU A 73 -11.00 0.20 -18.35
#